data_4dda6ead01ff9f4a4acaca7ac2fbac5c
#
_entry.id   4dda6ead01ff9f4a4acaca7ac2fbac5c
#
_cell.length_a   1.000
_cell.length_b   1.000
_cell.length_c   1.000
_cell.angle_alpha   90.00
_cell.angle_beta   90.00
_cell.angle_gamma   90.00
#
_symmetry.space_group_name_H-M   'P 1'
#
loop_
_entity.id
_entity.type
_entity.pdbx_description
1 polymer ?
#
loop_
_entity_poly.entity_id
_entity_poly.type
_entity_poly.pdbx_seq_one_letter_code
_entity_poly.pdbx_strand_id
1 'polypeptide(L)'
;MPPKVSVASPGLLLARIRAAGGLTRQALLQETGMSRSTLYTRLDQLLGAGLLVESRSGSPTGGRPASMLTFDAADRVVLALDLGHHLARVSVCSTEGVPLAERRVQTAASGGIADVVASLSDIGHELLDGFDDQLIGVGVAIPAPVQTHTGIRWRSVALPDADYPMLDDLRRRFDTLVCLENDARALALGTLPDGVELGDDDVLLAVKFSTGIGAGIMTGPAIMRGSTGSAGDIGHMRVTNGGAVCTCGARGCLAATAAGRSLVRDAARDDIATAEDLRRLYQAGDPQVVELVTSAAALLGRTLAGLAHALNPAVIGIGGTLGSTPGVFETIQTTIREFSASRIHEHASVRLLDHQRSSVGLARLVTDTAFSPTRVDAMLDE
;
A
#
# COMPACT_ATOMS: atom_id res chain seq x y z
N MET A 1 23.47 -19.55 11.26
CA MET A 1 22.55 -20.30 10.37
C MET A 1 21.15 -20.08 10.89
N PRO A 2 20.23 -19.43 10.18
CA PRO A 2 18.84 -19.37 10.58
C PRO A 2 18.29 -20.82 10.58
N PRO A 3 17.35 -21.15 11.49
CA PRO A 3 16.75 -22.47 11.52
C PRO A 3 16.08 -22.72 10.17
N LYS A 4 16.34 -23.87 9.56
CA LYS A 4 15.57 -24.36 8.40
C LYS A 4 14.12 -24.45 8.88
N VAL A 5 13.29 -23.46 8.54
CA VAL A 5 11.85 -23.56 8.69
C VAL A 5 11.44 -24.74 7.82
N SER A 6 11.04 -25.82 8.47
CA SER A 6 10.49 -26.97 7.78
C SER A 6 9.27 -26.48 7.01
N VAL A 7 9.37 -26.43 5.68
CA VAL A 7 8.24 -26.08 4.79
C VAL A 7 7.24 -27.24 4.84
N ALA A 8 6.65 -27.38 6.01
CA ALA A 8 5.97 -28.62 6.38
C ALA A 8 4.44 -28.50 6.41
N SER A 9 3.86 -27.28 6.41
CA SER A 9 2.40 -27.12 6.48
C SER A 9 1.75 -26.82 5.12
N PRO A 10 0.45 -27.12 4.93
CA PRO A 10 -0.28 -26.73 3.73
C PRO A 10 -0.23 -25.22 3.49
N GLY A 11 -0.38 -24.41 4.55
CA GLY A 11 -0.35 -22.95 4.44
C GLY A 11 0.99 -22.40 3.96
N LEU A 12 2.11 -23.01 4.37
CA LEU A 12 3.45 -22.62 3.85
C LEU A 12 3.62 -23.02 2.37
N LEU A 13 3.07 -24.15 1.95
CA LEU A 13 3.06 -24.54 0.54
C LEU A 13 2.25 -23.56 -0.31
N LEU A 14 1.05 -23.18 0.17
CA LEU A 14 0.22 -22.17 -0.52
C LEU A 14 0.96 -20.84 -0.64
N ALA A 15 1.57 -20.36 0.45
CA ALA A 15 2.33 -19.11 0.43
C ALA A 15 3.48 -19.16 -0.59
N ARG A 16 4.17 -20.31 -0.69
CA ARG A 16 5.25 -20.50 -1.66
C ARG A 16 4.74 -20.51 -3.10
N ILE A 17 3.64 -21.21 -3.36
CA ILE A 17 3.01 -21.25 -4.68
C ILE A 17 2.55 -19.86 -5.12
N ARG A 18 1.92 -19.10 -4.20
CA ARG A 18 1.49 -17.71 -4.46
C ARG A 18 2.66 -16.79 -4.77
N ALA A 19 3.72 -16.85 -3.97
CA ALA A 19 4.92 -16.03 -4.18
C ALA A 19 5.61 -16.29 -5.53
N ALA A 20 5.54 -17.52 -6.03
CA ALA A 20 6.12 -17.91 -7.31
C ALA A 20 5.17 -17.73 -8.51
N GLY A 21 3.93 -17.26 -8.29
CA GLY A 21 2.90 -17.18 -9.35
C GLY A 21 2.46 -18.54 -9.89
N GLY A 22 2.85 -19.63 -9.23
CA GLY A 22 2.55 -21.02 -9.58
C GLY A 22 3.79 -21.89 -9.59
N LEU A 23 3.63 -23.16 -9.21
CA LEU A 23 4.72 -24.15 -9.18
C LEU A 23 4.23 -25.52 -9.62
N THR A 24 5.12 -26.30 -10.23
CA THR A 24 4.84 -27.72 -10.50
C THR A 24 5.09 -28.57 -9.25
N ARG A 25 4.44 -29.75 -9.17
CA ARG A 25 4.72 -30.71 -8.09
C ARG A 25 6.20 -31.11 -8.03
N GLN A 26 6.86 -31.15 -9.17
CA GLN A 26 8.29 -31.48 -9.24
C GLN A 26 9.17 -30.36 -8.66
N ALA A 27 8.86 -29.09 -8.97
CA ALA A 27 9.57 -27.95 -8.40
C ALA A 27 9.38 -27.92 -6.88
N LEU A 28 8.16 -28.11 -6.39
CA LEU A 28 7.87 -28.18 -4.96
C LEU A 28 8.63 -29.29 -4.25
N LEU A 29 8.77 -30.50 -4.85
CA LEU A 29 9.57 -31.59 -4.29
C LEU A 29 11.05 -31.18 -4.17
N GLN A 30 11.59 -30.53 -5.20
CA GLN A 30 13.00 -30.10 -5.23
C GLN A 30 13.28 -29.00 -4.19
N GLU A 31 12.37 -28.01 -4.09
CA GLU A 31 12.53 -26.88 -3.18
C GLU A 31 12.34 -27.26 -1.71
N THR A 32 11.35 -28.11 -1.44
CA THR A 32 10.98 -28.45 -0.05
C THR A 32 11.73 -29.64 0.52
N GLY A 33 12.24 -30.54 -0.34
CA GLY A 33 12.85 -31.79 0.09
C GLY A 33 11.89 -32.78 0.75
N MET A 34 10.57 -32.56 0.62
CA MET A 34 9.52 -33.42 1.22
C MET A 34 9.44 -34.77 0.51
N SER A 35 8.93 -35.78 1.23
CA SER A 35 8.51 -37.03 0.58
C SER A 35 7.35 -36.79 -0.38
N ARG A 36 7.27 -37.56 -1.46
CA ARG A 36 6.14 -37.47 -2.41
C ARG A 36 4.80 -37.64 -1.71
N SER A 37 4.66 -38.61 -0.82
CA SER A 37 3.40 -38.88 -0.11
C SER A 37 2.98 -37.68 0.73
N THR A 38 3.90 -37.09 1.50
CA THR A 38 3.62 -35.91 2.36
C THR A 38 3.21 -34.71 1.52
N LEU A 39 3.95 -34.41 0.44
CA LEU A 39 3.61 -33.29 -0.45
C LEU A 39 2.22 -33.46 -1.07
N TYR A 40 1.95 -34.65 -1.63
CA TYR A 40 0.66 -34.91 -2.31
C TYR A 40 -0.51 -34.80 -1.35
N THR A 41 -0.42 -35.37 -0.14
CA THR A 41 -1.49 -35.25 0.88
C THR A 41 -1.81 -33.78 1.16
N ARG A 42 -0.80 -32.93 1.30
CA ARG A 42 -1.02 -31.49 1.57
C ARG A 42 -1.55 -30.71 0.39
N LEU A 43 -1.09 -31.04 -0.82
CA LEU A 43 -1.65 -30.44 -2.04
C LEU A 43 -3.10 -30.86 -2.24
N ASP A 44 -3.46 -32.11 -1.93
CA ASP A 44 -4.82 -32.60 -2.02
C ASP A 44 -5.74 -31.88 -1.00
N GLN A 45 -5.26 -31.56 0.20
CA GLN A 45 -5.98 -30.70 1.16
C GLN A 45 -6.26 -29.30 0.58
N LEU A 46 -5.24 -28.65 0.00
CA LEU A 46 -5.38 -27.31 -0.59
C LEU A 46 -6.29 -27.31 -1.83
N LEU A 47 -6.20 -28.35 -2.68
CA LEU A 47 -7.08 -28.53 -3.83
C LEU A 47 -8.50 -28.78 -3.40
N GLY A 48 -8.70 -29.65 -2.41
CA GLY A 48 -10.02 -30.00 -1.85
C GLY A 48 -10.71 -28.80 -1.18
N ALA A 49 -9.92 -27.89 -0.58
CA ALA A 49 -10.41 -26.62 -0.01
C ALA A 49 -10.63 -25.51 -1.05
N GLY A 50 -10.37 -25.77 -2.35
CA GLY A 50 -10.50 -24.76 -3.41
C GLY A 50 -9.50 -23.60 -3.28
N LEU A 51 -8.34 -23.83 -2.65
CA LEU A 51 -7.28 -22.84 -2.53
C LEU A 51 -6.26 -22.92 -3.65
N LEU A 52 -6.20 -24.05 -4.34
CA LEU A 52 -5.36 -24.29 -5.51
C LEU A 52 -6.21 -24.80 -6.65
N VAL A 53 -5.78 -24.41 -7.86
CA VAL A 53 -6.23 -25.02 -9.11
C VAL A 53 -5.02 -25.60 -9.86
N GLU A 54 -5.29 -26.67 -10.61
CA GLU A 54 -4.29 -27.30 -11.44
C GLU A 54 -4.56 -27.02 -12.92
N SER A 55 -3.71 -26.23 -13.53
CA SER A 55 -3.80 -25.90 -14.95
C SER A 55 -2.76 -26.71 -15.76
N ARG A 56 -3.11 -27.12 -16.96
CA ARG A 56 -2.15 -27.71 -17.89
C ARG A 56 -1.44 -26.58 -18.63
N SER A 57 -0.23 -26.24 -18.24
CA SER A 57 0.62 -25.35 -19.04
C SER A 57 1.51 -26.19 -19.94
N GLY A 58 1.43 -25.98 -21.24
CA GLY A 58 2.38 -26.63 -22.10
C GLY A 58 2.23 -26.28 -23.57
N SER A 59 3.24 -25.58 -24.12
CA SER A 59 3.62 -25.75 -25.51
C SER A 59 4.07 -27.22 -25.70
N PRO A 60 3.67 -27.88 -26.79
CA PRO A 60 3.97 -29.31 -27.03
C PRO A 60 5.46 -29.50 -27.34
N THR A 61 6.28 -29.75 -26.35
CA THR A 61 7.66 -30.21 -26.49
C THR A 61 7.74 -31.69 -26.14
N GLY A 62 7.10 -32.57 -26.92
CA GLY A 62 7.36 -34.02 -26.98
C GLY A 62 7.13 -34.85 -25.69
N GLY A 63 6.66 -34.31 -24.58
CA GLY A 63 6.34 -35.01 -23.32
C GLY A 63 4.95 -34.60 -22.77
N ARG A 64 4.42 -35.38 -21.78
CA ARG A 64 3.20 -34.99 -21.10
C ARG A 64 3.40 -33.61 -20.41
N PRO A 65 2.60 -32.58 -20.74
CA PRO A 65 2.78 -31.26 -20.15
C PRO A 65 2.78 -31.35 -18.61
N ALA A 66 3.75 -30.70 -17.97
CA ALA A 66 3.74 -30.61 -16.51
C ALA A 66 2.57 -29.72 -16.07
N SER A 67 1.75 -30.22 -15.14
CA SER A 67 0.67 -29.40 -14.60
C SER A 67 1.22 -28.39 -13.60
N MET A 68 0.72 -27.16 -13.72
CA MET A 68 1.04 -26.02 -12.86
C MET A 68 -0.03 -25.92 -11.78
N LEU A 69 0.39 -25.82 -10.54
CA LEU A 69 -0.47 -25.48 -9.40
C LEU A 69 -0.40 -23.97 -9.21
N THR A 70 -1.54 -23.33 -9.22
CA THR A 70 -1.70 -21.89 -8.98
C THR A 70 -2.74 -21.64 -7.87
N PHE A 71 -2.62 -20.50 -7.22
CA PHE A 71 -3.66 -20.06 -6.28
C PHE A 71 -4.98 -19.88 -7.03
N ASP A 72 -6.06 -20.40 -6.46
CA ASP A 72 -7.40 -20.17 -6.99
C ASP A 72 -7.87 -18.79 -6.54
N ALA A 73 -7.77 -17.83 -7.46
CA ALA A 73 -8.21 -16.46 -7.25
C ALA A 73 -9.64 -16.22 -7.74
N ALA A 74 -10.25 -17.21 -8.41
CA ALA A 74 -11.60 -17.09 -8.95
C ALA A 74 -12.63 -16.89 -7.83
N ASP A 75 -13.67 -16.15 -8.14
CA ASP A 75 -14.80 -15.91 -7.26
C ASP A 75 -14.42 -15.32 -5.88
N ARG A 76 -13.33 -14.52 -5.82
CA ARG A 76 -12.85 -13.86 -4.60
C ARG A 76 -12.53 -12.41 -4.83
N VAL A 77 -13.08 -11.54 -4.00
CA VAL A 77 -12.86 -10.09 -4.07
C VAL A 77 -12.45 -9.51 -2.71
N VAL A 78 -11.79 -8.38 -2.77
CA VAL A 78 -11.40 -7.54 -1.65
C VAL A 78 -12.07 -6.19 -1.78
N LEU A 79 -12.65 -5.68 -0.70
CA LEU A 79 -13.09 -4.30 -0.62
C LEU A 79 -11.96 -3.43 -0.07
N ALA A 80 -11.52 -2.43 -0.83
CA ALA A 80 -10.49 -1.49 -0.45
C ALA A 80 -11.09 -0.11 -0.18
N LEU A 81 -10.89 0.42 1.03
CA LEU A 81 -11.32 1.73 1.49
C LEU A 81 -10.09 2.62 1.70
N ASP A 82 -9.78 3.52 0.77
CA ASP A 82 -8.67 4.48 0.90
C ASP A 82 -9.21 5.82 1.37
N LEU A 83 -9.04 6.11 2.68
CA LEU A 83 -9.50 7.34 3.30
C LEU A 83 -8.44 8.42 3.17
N GLY A 84 -8.74 9.46 2.38
CA GLY A 84 -7.96 10.70 2.37
C GLY A 84 -8.60 11.79 3.25
N HIS A 85 -7.97 12.96 3.27
CA HIS A 85 -8.47 14.11 4.06
C HIS A 85 -9.75 14.73 3.49
N HIS A 86 -9.91 14.75 2.17
CA HIS A 86 -11.02 15.39 1.46
C HIS A 86 -11.69 14.46 0.46
N LEU A 87 -11.02 13.40 0.08
CA LEU A 87 -11.47 12.43 -0.90
C LEU A 87 -11.19 11.03 -0.38
N ALA A 88 -12.20 10.19 -0.36
CA ALA A 88 -12.06 8.76 -0.16
C ALA A 88 -12.32 8.00 -1.45
N ARG A 89 -11.77 6.80 -1.52
CA ARG A 89 -11.98 5.87 -2.62
C ARG A 89 -12.47 4.55 -2.06
N VAL A 90 -13.50 4.00 -2.67
CA VAL A 90 -14.04 2.67 -2.41
C VAL A 90 -13.84 1.86 -3.68
N SER A 91 -13.13 0.73 -3.58
CA SER A 91 -12.83 -0.12 -4.74
C SER A 91 -13.09 -1.58 -4.39
N VAL A 92 -13.77 -2.30 -5.28
CA VAL A 92 -13.78 -3.77 -5.28
C VAL A 92 -12.62 -4.20 -6.16
N CYS A 93 -11.75 -5.05 -5.61
CA CYS A 93 -10.55 -5.51 -6.30
C CYS A 93 -10.51 -7.04 -6.34
N SER A 94 -9.86 -7.60 -7.36
CA SER A 94 -9.44 -9.01 -7.32
C SER A 94 -8.41 -9.24 -6.21
N THR A 95 -8.13 -10.47 -5.86
CA THR A 95 -7.07 -10.85 -4.91
C THR A 95 -5.67 -10.42 -5.34
N GLU A 96 -5.47 -10.15 -6.61
CA GLU A 96 -4.22 -9.66 -7.21
C GLU A 96 -4.15 -8.12 -7.21
N GLY A 97 -5.24 -7.46 -6.79
CA GLY A 97 -5.33 -6.01 -6.69
C GLY A 97 -5.82 -5.31 -7.95
N VAL A 98 -6.32 -6.04 -8.95
CA VAL A 98 -6.93 -5.42 -10.12
C VAL A 98 -8.27 -4.78 -9.71
N PRO A 99 -8.46 -3.46 -9.90
CA PRO A 99 -9.75 -2.82 -9.61
C PRO A 99 -10.82 -3.32 -10.58
N LEU A 100 -11.92 -3.84 -10.03
CA LEU A 100 -13.09 -4.33 -10.77
C LEU A 100 -14.21 -3.29 -10.80
N ALA A 101 -14.39 -2.57 -9.69
CA ALA A 101 -15.30 -1.43 -9.59
C ALA A 101 -14.70 -0.39 -8.63
N GLU A 102 -14.97 0.89 -8.90
CA GLU A 102 -14.44 1.99 -8.08
C GLU A 102 -15.46 3.14 -7.99
N ARG A 103 -15.54 3.73 -6.80
CA ARG A 103 -16.24 5.00 -6.58
C ARG A 103 -15.38 5.96 -5.74
N ARG A 104 -15.35 7.21 -6.15
CA ARG A 104 -14.69 8.30 -5.41
C ARG A 104 -15.75 9.14 -4.73
N VAL A 105 -15.48 9.49 -3.48
CA VAL A 105 -16.42 10.22 -2.62
C VAL A 105 -15.70 11.36 -1.93
N GLN A 106 -16.29 12.54 -1.94
CA GLN A 106 -15.81 13.63 -1.10
C GLN A 106 -16.16 13.30 0.37
N THR A 107 -15.16 13.27 1.23
CA THR A 107 -15.36 13.16 2.67
C THR A 107 -15.76 14.55 3.16
N ALA A 108 -17.07 14.75 3.45
CA ALA A 108 -17.56 16.03 3.91
C ALA A 108 -16.90 16.41 5.25
N ALA A 109 -16.46 17.66 5.36
CA ALA A 109 -15.82 18.21 6.56
C ALA A 109 -16.76 18.32 7.78
N SER A 110 -18.03 17.94 7.68
CA SER A 110 -19.08 18.19 8.68
C SER A 110 -19.53 16.96 9.46
N GLY A 111 -19.14 15.74 9.08
CA GLY A 111 -19.46 14.51 9.82
C GLY A 111 -18.24 13.98 10.57
N GLY A 112 -18.46 13.31 11.71
CA GLY A 112 -17.41 12.58 12.41
C GLY A 112 -16.89 11.39 11.58
N ILE A 113 -15.79 10.77 12.02
CA ILE A 113 -15.23 9.61 11.31
C ILE A 113 -16.24 8.44 11.22
N ALA A 114 -17.16 8.32 12.18
CA ALA A 114 -18.22 7.31 12.16
C ALA A 114 -19.14 7.46 10.94
N ASP A 115 -19.54 8.71 10.62
CA ASP A 115 -20.41 9.00 9.46
C ASP A 115 -19.68 8.73 8.14
N VAL A 116 -18.40 9.07 8.09
CA VAL A 116 -17.55 8.75 6.92
C VAL A 116 -17.47 7.25 6.71
N VAL A 117 -17.19 6.48 7.76
CA VAL A 117 -17.11 5.01 7.70
C VAL A 117 -18.45 4.41 7.31
N ALA A 118 -19.57 4.91 7.85
CA ALA A 118 -20.90 4.46 7.48
C ALA A 118 -21.17 4.68 5.98
N SER A 119 -20.96 5.91 5.49
CA SER A 119 -21.14 6.24 4.07
C SER A 119 -20.27 5.39 3.14
N LEU A 120 -18.99 5.17 3.50
CA LEU A 120 -18.11 4.32 2.70
C LEU A 120 -18.53 2.84 2.74
N SER A 121 -19.10 2.38 3.85
CA SER A 121 -19.63 1.03 3.97
C SER A 121 -20.86 0.83 3.08
N ASP A 122 -21.78 1.79 3.06
CA ASP A 122 -22.97 1.75 2.21
C ASP A 122 -22.57 1.68 0.73
N ILE A 123 -21.61 2.52 0.31
CA ILE A 123 -21.05 2.46 -1.05
C ILE A 123 -20.34 1.12 -1.31
N GLY A 124 -19.64 0.59 -0.30
CA GLY A 124 -18.99 -0.71 -0.39
C GLY A 124 -20.00 -1.83 -0.66
N HIS A 125 -21.13 -1.84 0.05
CA HIS A 125 -22.21 -2.80 -0.20
C HIS A 125 -22.82 -2.62 -1.59
N GLU A 126 -23.12 -1.38 -2.03
CA GLU A 126 -23.63 -1.11 -3.38
C GLU A 126 -22.69 -1.61 -4.48
N LEU A 127 -21.37 -1.46 -4.29
CA LEU A 127 -20.39 -1.95 -5.26
C LEU A 127 -20.30 -3.48 -5.24
N LEU A 128 -20.41 -4.11 -4.06
CA LEU A 128 -20.36 -5.55 -3.89
C LEU A 128 -21.61 -6.24 -4.45
N ASP A 129 -22.77 -5.60 -4.44
CA ASP A 129 -24.01 -6.13 -5.03
C ASP A 129 -23.90 -6.47 -6.53
N GLY A 130 -22.88 -5.92 -7.20
CA GLY A 130 -22.55 -6.24 -8.59
C GLY A 130 -21.70 -7.50 -8.79
N PHE A 131 -21.31 -8.18 -7.70
CA PHE A 131 -20.45 -9.36 -7.71
C PHE A 131 -21.08 -10.49 -6.91
N ASP A 132 -21.16 -11.68 -7.53
CA ASP A 132 -21.55 -12.93 -6.84
C ASP A 132 -20.36 -13.57 -6.10
N ASP A 133 -19.20 -12.85 -6.09
CA ASP A 133 -17.95 -13.33 -5.57
C ASP A 133 -17.89 -13.24 -4.05
N GLN A 134 -17.11 -14.12 -3.45
CA GLN A 134 -16.88 -14.13 -2.01
C GLN A 134 -15.98 -12.96 -1.58
N LEU A 135 -16.49 -12.07 -0.74
CA LEU A 135 -15.69 -11.06 -0.07
C LEU A 135 -14.75 -11.71 0.97
N ILE A 136 -13.44 -11.71 0.70
CA ILE A 136 -12.45 -12.32 1.59
C ILE A 136 -11.96 -11.36 2.70
N GLY A 137 -12.25 -10.08 2.58
CA GLY A 137 -11.94 -9.08 3.59
C GLY A 137 -11.98 -7.65 3.09
N VAL A 138 -11.88 -6.73 4.05
CA VAL A 138 -11.87 -5.28 3.85
C VAL A 138 -10.50 -4.73 4.23
N GLY A 139 -9.85 -4.04 3.30
CA GLY A 139 -8.62 -3.28 3.53
C GLY A 139 -8.94 -1.80 3.70
N VAL A 140 -8.38 -1.17 4.73
CA VAL A 140 -8.60 0.25 5.01
C VAL A 140 -7.28 0.98 5.11
N ALA A 141 -7.07 2.01 4.28
CA ALA A 141 -5.96 2.94 4.40
C ALA A 141 -6.40 4.21 5.09
N ILE A 142 -5.64 4.67 6.07
CA ILE A 142 -5.90 5.92 6.79
C ILE A 142 -4.67 6.82 6.81
N PRO A 143 -4.84 8.16 6.77
CA PRO A 143 -3.73 9.12 6.86
C PRO A 143 -3.29 9.35 8.32
N ALA A 144 -2.92 8.25 9.00
CA ALA A 144 -2.45 8.24 10.38
C ALA A 144 -1.49 7.07 10.60
N PRO A 145 -0.56 7.14 11.55
CA PRO A 145 0.23 5.99 11.98
C PRO A 145 -0.68 4.85 12.47
N VAL A 146 -0.37 3.63 12.02
CA VAL A 146 -1.11 2.41 12.38
C VAL A 146 -0.15 1.39 12.97
N GLN A 147 -0.49 0.87 14.14
CA GLN A 147 0.18 -0.28 14.75
C GLN A 147 -0.63 -1.53 14.42
N THR A 148 -0.24 -2.23 13.37
CA THR A 148 -1.04 -3.28 12.73
C THR A 148 -1.37 -4.46 13.64
N HIS A 149 -0.48 -4.82 14.58
CA HIS A 149 -0.70 -5.97 15.46
C HIS A 149 -1.75 -5.73 16.55
N THR A 150 -1.98 -4.47 16.93
CA THR A 150 -2.92 -4.10 17.98
C THR A 150 -4.13 -3.32 17.46
N GLY A 151 -4.13 -2.94 16.18
CA GLY A 151 -5.15 -2.06 15.61
C GLY A 151 -5.11 -0.63 16.18
N ILE A 152 -4.16 -0.31 17.04
CA ILE A 152 -4.03 1.00 17.67
C ILE A 152 -3.52 1.98 16.62
N ARG A 153 -4.24 3.07 16.46
CA ARG A 153 -3.85 4.23 15.68
C ARG A 153 -3.53 5.40 16.62
N TRP A 154 -2.57 6.20 16.21
CA TRP A 154 -2.28 7.45 16.89
C TRP A 154 -3.22 8.55 16.38
N ARG A 155 -3.54 9.53 17.23
CA ARG A 155 -4.29 10.71 16.81
C ARG A 155 -3.58 11.39 15.65
N SER A 156 -4.34 11.73 14.61
CA SER A 156 -3.88 12.58 13.52
C SER A 156 -4.88 13.70 13.27
N VAL A 157 -4.43 14.76 12.59
CA VAL A 157 -5.32 15.88 12.23
C VAL A 157 -6.46 15.43 11.32
N ALA A 158 -6.21 14.40 10.51
CA ALA A 158 -7.22 13.83 9.62
C ALA A 158 -8.26 12.96 10.33
N LEU A 159 -7.91 12.45 11.51
CA LEU A 159 -8.72 11.53 12.29
C LEU A 159 -8.67 11.98 13.75
N PRO A 160 -9.42 13.04 14.12
CA PRO A 160 -9.41 13.59 15.47
C PRO A 160 -10.00 12.61 16.49
N ASP A 161 -10.96 11.78 16.09
CA ASP A 161 -11.63 10.79 16.95
C ASP A 161 -10.77 9.53 17.08
N ALA A 162 -9.69 9.62 17.85
CA ALA A 162 -8.76 8.50 18.06
C ALA A 162 -9.43 7.26 18.68
N ASP A 163 -10.54 7.48 19.40
CA ASP A 163 -11.23 6.44 20.16
C ASP A 163 -12.34 5.72 19.36
N TYR A 164 -12.57 6.13 18.10
CA TYR A 164 -13.55 5.44 17.27
C TYR A 164 -13.10 4.03 16.93
N PRO A 165 -13.90 2.98 17.25
CA PRO A 165 -13.54 1.58 17.08
C PRO A 165 -13.71 1.12 15.63
N MET A 166 -12.97 1.72 14.71
CA MET A 166 -13.12 1.51 13.26
C MET A 166 -13.05 0.04 12.84
N LEU A 167 -12.10 -0.72 13.41
CA LEU A 167 -11.95 -2.14 13.08
C LEU A 167 -13.19 -2.95 13.47
N ASP A 168 -13.70 -2.72 14.69
CA ASP A 168 -14.85 -3.49 15.19
C ASP A 168 -16.15 -3.06 14.50
N ASP A 169 -16.26 -1.78 14.13
CA ASP A 169 -17.41 -1.31 13.37
C ASP A 169 -17.43 -1.90 11.95
N LEU A 170 -16.33 -1.88 11.25
CA LEU A 170 -16.24 -2.47 9.91
C LEU A 170 -16.41 -4.00 9.93
N ARG A 171 -15.89 -4.70 10.96
CA ARG A 171 -16.12 -6.14 11.13
C ARG A 171 -17.61 -6.46 11.29
N ARG A 172 -18.35 -5.65 12.05
CA ARG A 172 -19.81 -5.84 12.21
C ARG A 172 -20.58 -5.56 10.91
N ARG A 173 -20.12 -4.58 10.10
CA ARG A 173 -20.81 -4.19 8.86
C ARG A 173 -20.63 -5.20 7.74
N PHE A 174 -19.45 -5.82 7.65
CA PHE A 174 -19.09 -6.71 6.54
C PHE A 174 -18.97 -8.18 6.94
N ASP A 175 -19.03 -8.50 8.23
CA ASP A 175 -18.88 -9.85 8.78
C ASP A 175 -17.67 -10.61 8.18
N THR A 176 -16.52 -9.94 8.08
CA THR A 176 -15.32 -10.48 7.44
C THR A 176 -14.04 -9.95 8.07
N LEU A 177 -12.89 -10.44 7.57
CA LEU A 177 -11.57 -9.92 7.92
C LEU A 177 -11.46 -8.43 7.60
N VAL A 178 -10.98 -7.63 8.55
CA VAL A 178 -10.66 -6.21 8.32
C VAL A 178 -9.19 -5.96 8.63
N CYS A 179 -8.48 -5.38 7.65
CA CYS A 179 -7.09 -4.97 7.75
C CYS A 179 -6.98 -3.45 7.70
N LEU A 180 -6.30 -2.86 8.68
CA LEU A 180 -6.05 -1.41 8.73
C LEU A 180 -4.58 -1.14 8.46
N GLU A 181 -4.28 -0.16 7.59
CA GLU A 181 -2.91 0.23 7.27
C GLU A 181 -2.79 1.77 7.11
N ASN A 182 -1.57 2.29 7.24
CA ASN A 182 -1.29 3.67 6.89
C ASN A 182 -1.34 3.87 5.37
N ASP A 183 -1.83 5.01 4.90
CA ASP A 183 -2.05 5.31 3.48
C ASP A 183 -0.77 5.32 2.63
N ALA A 184 0.36 5.79 3.16
CA ALA A 184 1.64 5.74 2.44
C ALA A 184 2.22 4.31 2.43
N ARG A 185 1.96 3.50 3.46
CA ARG A 185 2.34 2.09 3.46
C ARG A 185 1.45 1.26 2.53
N ALA A 186 0.15 1.55 2.46
CA ALA A 186 -0.72 0.95 1.45
C ALA A 186 -0.24 1.26 0.03
N LEU A 187 0.20 2.51 -0.22
CA LEU A 187 0.82 2.90 -1.49
C LEU A 187 2.07 2.06 -1.79
N ALA A 188 2.95 1.85 -0.80
CA ALA A 188 4.16 1.04 -0.96
C ALA A 188 3.84 -0.42 -1.31
N LEU A 189 2.91 -1.04 -0.59
CA LEU A 189 2.44 -2.40 -0.86
C LEU A 189 1.88 -2.56 -2.28
N GLY A 190 1.22 -1.53 -2.80
CA GLY A 190 0.69 -1.53 -4.17
C GLY A 190 1.72 -1.30 -5.26
N THR A 191 2.95 -0.89 -4.91
CA THR A 191 4.00 -0.59 -5.90
C THR A 191 4.67 -1.88 -6.45
N LEU A 192 4.58 -2.99 -5.73
CA LEU A 192 5.27 -4.25 -6.07
C LEU A 192 4.80 -4.96 -7.38
N PRO A 193 3.51 -4.90 -7.82
CA PRO A 193 3.06 -5.73 -8.95
C PRO A 193 3.60 -5.34 -10.34
N ASP A 194 4.25 -4.20 -10.50
CA ASP A 194 4.59 -3.66 -11.82
C ASP A 194 5.93 -4.14 -12.40
N GLY A 195 6.24 -5.42 -12.25
CA GLY A 195 7.49 -5.97 -12.79
C GLY A 195 8.73 -5.46 -12.05
N VAL A 196 8.57 -4.94 -10.85
CA VAL A 196 9.66 -4.68 -9.91
C VAL A 196 9.87 -5.94 -9.09
N GLU A 197 10.81 -6.76 -9.53
CA GLU A 197 11.34 -7.82 -8.69
C GLU A 197 12.30 -7.18 -7.69
N LEU A 198 11.88 -7.10 -6.43
CA LEU A 198 12.76 -6.72 -5.33
C LEU A 198 13.47 -7.99 -4.84
N GLY A 199 14.78 -7.96 -4.85
CA GLY A 199 15.56 -8.96 -4.10
C GLY A 199 15.29 -8.85 -2.59
N ASP A 200 15.65 -9.87 -1.84
CA ASP A 200 15.37 -9.94 -0.38
C ASP A 200 15.94 -8.74 0.40
N ASP A 201 17.06 -8.17 -0.06
CA ASP A 201 17.74 -7.03 0.55
C ASP A 201 17.40 -5.68 -0.12
N ASP A 202 16.64 -5.69 -1.21
CA ASP A 202 16.28 -4.47 -1.92
C ASP A 202 15.31 -3.63 -1.11
N VAL A 203 15.52 -2.31 -1.14
CA VAL A 203 14.66 -1.35 -0.46
C VAL A 203 13.81 -0.60 -1.48
N LEU A 204 12.51 -0.51 -1.20
CA LEU A 204 11.57 0.37 -1.89
C LEU A 204 11.12 1.46 -0.92
N LEU A 205 11.18 2.72 -1.37
CA LEU A 205 10.68 3.89 -0.68
C LEU A 205 9.53 4.48 -1.49
N ALA A 206 8.27 4.28 -1.08
CA ALA A 206 7.11 4.92 -1.71
C ALA A 206 6.69 6.14 -0.89
N VAL A 207 6.56 7.29 -1.55
CA VAL A 207 6.27 8.58 -0.93
C VAL A 207 4.91 9.08 -1.39
N LYS A 208 4.04 9.38 -0.45
CA LYS A 208 2.75 10.04 -0.69
C LYS A 208 2.91 11.55 -0.43
N PHE A 209 2.89 12.35 -1.49
CA PHE A 209 2.88 13.81 -1.43
C PHE A 209 1.49 14.33 -1.82
N SER A 210 0.71 14.72 -0.81
CA SER A 210 -0.68 15.14 -0.95
C SER A 210 -1.01 16.21 0.12
N THR A 211 -2.17 16.19 0.73
CA THR A 211 -2.52 17.02 1.89
C THR A 211 -1.49 16.89 3.03
N GLY A 212 -0.98 15.66 3.24
CA GLY A 212 0.16 15.33 4.07
C GLY A 212 1.36 14.87 3.25
N ILE A 213 2.48 14.57 3.94
CA ILE A 213 3.65 13.87 3.41
C ILE A 213 3.94 12.69 4.32
N GLY A 214 4.01 11.49 3.73
CA GLY A 214 4.38 10.25 4.40
C GLY A 214 5.09 9.31 3.44
N ALA A 215 5.69 8.25 3.98
CA ALA A 215 6.32 7.21 3.17
C ALA A 215 6.00 5.81 3.68
N GLY A 216 5.97 4.86 2.76
CA GLY A 216 6.06 3.44 3.06
C GLY A 216 7.44 2.93 2.65
N ILE A 217 8.06 2.14 3.52
CA ILE A 217 9.38 1.56 3.27
C ILE A 217 9.21 0.04 3.25
N MET A 218 9.75 -0.61 2.22
CA MET A 218 9.77 -2.06 2.13
C MET A 218 11.20 -2.55 2.03
N THR A 219 11.48 -3.73 2.60
CA THR A 219 12.72 -4.48 2.39
C THR A 219 12.31 -5.84 1.83
N GLY A 220 12.70 -6.11 0.59
CA GLY A 220 12.11 -7.21 -0.16
C GLY A 220 10.59 -7.11 -0.16
N PRO A 221 9.85 -8.20 0.10
CA PRO A 221 8.38 -8.21 0.15
C PRO A 221 7.80 -7.62 1.46
N ALA A 222 8.63 -7.34 2.46
CA ALA A 222 8.16 -6.96 3.80
C ALA A 222 8.03 -5.46 3.98
N ILE A 223 6.84 -4.99 4.43
CA ILE A 223 6.64 -3.58 4.81
C ILE A 223 7.27 -3.29 6.18
N MET A 224 8.09 -2.26 6.25
CA MET A 224 8.72 -1.79 7.48
C MET A 224 7.70 -0.96 8.29
N ARG A 225 7.38 -1.41 9.49
CA ARG A 225 6.44 -0.71 10.39
C ARG A 225 7.15 0.02 11.53
N GLY A 226 8.36 -0.43 11.89
CA GLY A 226 9.06 0.06 13.07
C GLY A 226 8.42 -0.42 14.39
N SER A 227 9.02 -0.07 15.50
CA SER A 227 8.59 -0.53 16.83
C SER A 227 7.22 0.02 17.26
N THR A 228 6.85 1.19 16.76
CA THR A 228 5.60 1.90 17.14
C THR A 228 4.63 2.08 15.96
N GLY A 229 4.92 1.49 14.80
CA GLY A 229 4.13 1.72 13.60
C GLY A 229 4.38 3.06 12.91
N SER A 230 5.47 3.76 13.25
CA SER A 230 5.77 5.10 12.71
C SER A 230 6.91 5.11 11.68
N ALA A 231 7.40 3.94 11.23
CA ALA A 231 8.37 3.93 10.13
C ALA A 231 7.76 4.56 8.87
N GLY A 232 8.51 5.43 8.23
CA GLY A 232 8.04 6.19 7.08
C GLY A 232 7.33 7.51 7.39
N ASP A 233 7.27 7.93 8.66
CA ASP A 233 6.68 9.23 9.07
C ASP A 233 7.64 10.40 8.78
N ILE A 234 8.10 10.48 7.52
CA ILE A 234 9.09 11.45 7.03
C ILE A 234 8.58 12.89 7.08
N GLY A 235 7.28 13.08 7.12
CA GLY A 235 6.66 14.41 7.26
C GLY A 235 7.09 15.14 8.52
N HIS A 236 7.53 14.44 9.55
CA HIS A 236 8.00 15.02 10.81
C HIS A 236 9.52 15.18 10.92
N MET A 237 10.28 14.86 9.86
CA MET A 237 11.70 15.19 9.78
C MET A 237 11.88 16.71 9.78
N ARG A 238 12.81 17.20 10.61
CA ARG A 238 13.16 18.63 10.64
C ARG A 238 14.03 18.97 9.43
N VAL A 239 13.54 19.84 8.57
CA VAL A 239 14.21 20.28 7.34
C VAL A 239 14.59 21.77 7.36
N THR A 240 14.08 22.51 8.35
CA THR A 240 14.41 23.91 8.59
C THR A 240 14.61 24.17 10.09
N ASN A 241 15.37 25.25 10.43
CA ASN A 241 15.66 25.62 11.83
C ASN A 241 14.53 26.39 12.52
N GLY A 242 13.41 26.62 11.85
CA GLY A 242 12.27 27.38 12.37
C GLY A 242 11.04 27.18 11.50
N GLY A 243 10.12 28.16 11.51
CA GLY A 243 8.92 28.14 10.70
C GLY A 243 7.66 27.76 11.48
N ALA A 244 6.62 27.35 10.76
CA ALA A 244 5.33 27.03 11.33
C ALA A 244 5.40 25.87 12.33
N VAL A 245 4.52 25.91 13.33
CA VAL A 245 4.36 24.80 14.27
C VAL A 245 3.71 23.61 13.55
N CYS A 246 4.35 22.47 13.65
CA CYS A 246 3.82 21.21 13.14
C CYS A 246 2.76 20.64 14.08
N THR A 247 1.87 19.81 13.54
CA THR A 247 0.87 19.07 14.35
C THR A 247 1.49 18.14 15.41
N CYS A 248 2.77 17.75 15.26
CA CYS A 248 3.51 17.02 16.28
C CYS A 248 4.07 17.90 17.41
N GLY A 249 3.80 19.22 17.39
CA GLY A 249 4.29 20.20 18.36
C GLY A 249 5.69 20.78 18.04
N ALA A 250 6.43 20.20 17.11
CA ALA A 250 7.76 20.70 16.71
C ALA A 250 7.67 21.84 15.67
N ARG A 251 8.81 22.51 15.39
CA ARG A 251 8.96 23.48 14.30
C ARG A 251 9.95 22.95 13.26
N GLY A 252 9.78 23.37 12.02
CA GLY A 252 10.70 23.02 10.93
C GLY A 252 10.50 21.63 10.34
N CYS A 253 9.39 20.98 10.62
CA CYS A 253 9.04 19.69 10.01
C CYS A 253 8.73 19.85 8.51
N LEU A 254 9.10 18.84 7.72
CA LEU A 254 8.83 18.78 6.28
C LEU A 254 7.33 19.02 5.99
N ALA A 255 6.43 18.33 6.71
CA ALA A 255 4.98 18.50 6.52
C ALA A 255 4.47 19.89 6.90
N ALA A 256 5.09 20.58 7.86
CA ALA A 256 4.70 21.94 8.24
C ALA A 256 5.15 23.00 7.20
N THR A 257 6.06 22.63 6.32
CA THR A 257 6.67 23.52 5.30
C THR A 257 6.18 23.17 3.89
N ALA A 258 6.07 21.89 3.56
CA ALA A 258 5.91 21.44 2.18
C ALA A 258 4.60 20.62 1.94
N ALA A 259 3.89 20.13 2.97
CA ALA A 259 2.69 19.36 2.73
C ALA A 259 1.56 20.23 2.16
N GLY A 260 0.65 19.63 1.38
CA GLY A 260 -0.43 20.36 0.71
C GLY A 260 -1.24 21.25 1.65
N ARG A 261 -1.54 20.78 2.89
CA ARG A 261 -2.20 21.61 3.91
C ARG A 261 -1.42 22.88 4.29
N SER A 262 -0.09 22.79 4.27
CA SER A 262 0.77 23.93 4.56
C SER A 262 0.83 24.89 3.38
N LEU A 263 0.85 24.38 2.16
CA LEU A 263 0.80 25.18 0.95
C LEU A 263 -0.56 25.90 0.79
N VAL A 264 -1.67 25.24 1.14
CA VAL A 264 -3.00 25.88 1.20
C VAL A 264 -2.99 27.05 2.17
N ARG A 265 -2.49 26.86 3.38
CA ARG A 265 -2.32 27.94 4.38
C ARG A 265 -1.45 29.09 3.85
N ASP A 266 -0.32 28.76 3.23
CA ASP A 266 0.69 29.73 2.81
C ASP A 266 0.27 30.46 1.52
N ALA A 267 -0.58 29.86 0.69
CA ALA A 267 -1.20 30.51 -0.46
C ALA A 267 -2.12 31.66 -0.02
N ALA A 268 -2.78 31.53 1.14
CA ALA A 268 -3.66 32.54 1.76
C ALA A 268 -4.71 33.08 0.76
N ARG A 269 -5.37 32.19 0.01
CA ARG A 269 -6.37 32.50 -1.01
C ARG A 269 -7.66 31.73 -0.78
N ASP A 270 -8.80 32.39 -0.99
CA ASP A 270 -10.15 31.81 -0.77
C ASP A 270 -10.51 30.73 -1.80
N ASP A 271 -9.89 30.74 -2.99
CA ASP A 271 -10.11 29.75 -4.06
C ASP A 271 -9.21 28.50 -3.91
N ILE A 272 -8.43 28.42 -2.81
CA ILE A 272 -7.55 27.30 -2.51
C ILE A 272 -7.87 26.74 -1.13
N ALA A 273 -8.64 25.66 -1.08
CA ALA A 273 -9.02 24.96 0.14
C ALA A 273 -8.37 23.59 0.29
N THR A 274 -7.91 22.97 -0.80
CA THR A 274 -7.45 21.60 -0.85
C THR A 274 -6.17 21.42 -1.67
N ALA A 275 -5.50 20.29 -1.49
CA ALA A 275 -4.37 19.89 -2.34
C ALA A 275 -4.81 19.71 -3.81
N GLU A 276 -6.08 19.39 -4.06
CA GLU A 276 -6.62 19.28 -5.42
C GLU A 276 -6.75 20.66 -6.08
N ASP A 277 -7.11 21.71 -5.34
CA ASP A 277 -7.11 23.08 -5.87
C ASP A 277 -5.69 23.53 -6.23
N LEU A 278 -4.70 23.21 -5.36
CA LEU A 278 -3.30 23.45 -5.68
C LEU A 278 -2.86 22.74 -6.96
N ARG A 279 -3.22 21.46 -7.12
CA ARG A 279 -2.93 20.69 -8.33
C ARG A 279 -3.55 21.32 -9.57
N ARG A 280 -4.83 21.67 -9.50
CA ARG A 280 -5.59 22.28 -10.61
C ARG A 280 -4.97 23.62 -11.02
N LEU A 281 -4.64 24.49 -10.07
CA LEU A 281 -4.04 25.80 -10.33
C LEU A 281 -2.59 25.69 -10.79
N TYR A 282 -1.81 24.73 -10.25
CA TYR A 282 -0.47 24.42 -10.75
C TYR A 282 -0.51 24.05 -12.24
N GLN A 283 -1.42 23.16 -12.63
CA GLN A 283 -1.60 22.73 -14.02
C GLN A 283 -2.12 23.87 -14.93
N ALA A 284 -2.86 24.81 -14.37
CA ALA A 284 -3.29 26.04 -15.07
C ALA A 284 -2.17 27.09 -15.20
N GLY A 285 -1.01 26.87 -14.57
CA GLY A 285 0.13 27.80 -14.64
C GLY A 285 -0.03 29.01 -13.73
N ASP A 286 -0.83 28.97 -12.65
CA ASP A 286 -0.95 30.07 -11.68
C ASP A 286 0.44 30.36 -11.05
N PRO A 287 1.00 31.58 -11.22
CA PRO A 287 2.38 31.84 -10.87
C PRO A 287 2.71 31.62 -9.38
N GLN A 288 1.79 32.01 -8.47
CA GLN A 288 1.98 31.84 -7.04
C GLN A 288 1.98 30.37 -6.66
N VAL A 289 1.02 29.60 -7.20
CA VAL A 289 0.89 28.17 -6.89
C VAL A 289 2.04 27.38 -7.50
N VAL A 290 2.48 27.71 -8.71
CA VAL A 290 3.65 27.08 -9.34
C VAL A 290 4.91 27.31 -8.48
N GLU A 291 5.16 28.53 -8.00
CA GLU A 291 6.29 28.82 -7.15
C GLU A 291 6.24 28.04 -5.81
N LEU A 292 5.08 28.06 -5.13
CA LEU A 292 4.89 27.37 -3.86
C LEU A 292 5.07 25.85 -4.00
N VAL A 293 4.43 25.25 -4.97
CA VAL A 293 4.46 23.79 -5.15
C VAL A 293 5.82 23.33 -5.65
N THR A 294 6.47 24.06 -6.56
CA THR A 294 7.81 23.74 -7.04
C THR A 294 8.84 23.82 -5.90
N SER A 295 8.77 24.87 -5.06
CA SER A 295 9.65 25.01 -3.89
C SER A 295 9.46 23.84 -2.90
N ALA A 296 8.23 23.44 -2.65
CA ALA A 296 7.90 22.29 -1.80
C ALA A 296 8.40 20.96 -2.39
N ALA A 297 8.25 20.78 -3.70
CA ALA A 297 8.76 19.62 -4.44
C ALA A 297 10.29 19.51 -4.35
N ALA A 298 10.99 20.62 -4.52
CA ALA A 298 12.45 20.67 -4.38
C ALA A 298 12.90 20.37 -2.94
N LEU A 299 12.19 20.87 -1.93
CA LEU A 299 12.48 20.54 -0.52
C LEU A 299 12.25 19.05 -0.23
N LEU A 300 11.16 18.47 -0.73
CA LEU A 300 10.91 17.03 -0.66
C LEU A 300 12.03 16.26 -1.37
N GLY A 301 12.40 16.63 -2.58
CA GLY A 301 13.48 15.99 -3.34
C GLY A 301 14.80 15.95 -2.59
N ARG A 302 15.22 17.07 -1.95
CA ARG A 302 16.42 17.11 -1.09
C ARG A 302 16.31 16.18 0.11
N THR A 303 15.13 16.11 0.74
CA THR A 303 14.89 15.22 1.87
C THR A 303 15.01 13.75 1.42
N LEU A 304 14.45 13.42 0.28
CA LEU A 304 14.52 12.06 -0.29
C LEU A 304 15.93 11.68 -0.73
N ALA A 305 16.73 12.63 -1.23
CA ALA A 305 18.15 12.39 -1.51
C ALA A 305 18.92 12.00 -0.23
N GLY A 306 18.63 12.66 0.90
CA GLY A 306 19.19 12.27 2.21
C GLY A 306 18.77 10.87 2.65
N LEU A 307 17.50 10.54 2.49
CA LEU A 307 16.98 9.19 2.77
C LEU A 307 17.57 8.14 1.82
N ALA A 308 17.77 8.48 0.55
CA ALA A 308 18.40 7.59 -0.41
C ALA A 308 19.85 7.22 -0.01
N HIS A 309 20.60 8.13 0.62
CA HIS A 309 21.91 7.79 1.18
C HIS A 309 21.85 6.84 2.38
N ALA A 310 20.78 6.95 3.20
CA ALA A 310 20.62 6.12 4.38
C ALA A 310 20.06 4.71 4.07
N LEU A 311 19.16 4.62 3.10
CA LEU A 311 18.41 3.41 2.78
C LEU A 311 18.93 2.68 1.54
N ASN A 312 19.65 3.38 0.65
CA ASN A 312 20.11 2.87 -0.64
C ASN A 312 19.01 2.13 -1.43
N PRO A 313 17.86 2.79 -1.72
CA PRO A 313 16.71 2.12 -2.30
C PRO A 313 16.94 1.76 -3.77
N ALA A 314 16.46 0.58 -4.19
CA ALA A 314 16.38 0.20 -5.59
C ALA A 314 15.27 0.99 -6.31
N VAL A 315 14.19 1.33 -5.58
CA VAL A 315 13.05 2.07 -6.12
C VAL A 315 12.63 3.20 -5.19
N ILE A 316 12.41 4.39 -5.75
CA ILE A 316 11.74 5.51 -5.10
C ILE A 316 10.45 5.80 -5.87
N GLY A 317 9.31 5.45 -5.29
CA GLY A 317 7.99 5.73 -5.86
C GLY A 317 7.43 7.05 -5.34
N ILE A 318 6.92 7.90 -6.21
CA ILE A 318 6.31 9.19 -5.86
C ILE A 318 4.84 9.18 -6.28
N GLY A 319 3.94 9.32 -5.32
CA GLY A 319 2.50 9.34 -5.54
C GLY A 319 1.79 10.41 -4.71
N GLY A 320 0.47 10.37 -4.70
CA GLY A 320 -0.39 11.36 -4.04
C GLY A 320 -0.75 12.53 -4.94
N THR A 321 -1.74 13.33 -4.53
CA THR A 321 -2.35 14.39 -5.36
C THR A 321 -1.32 15.36 -5.96
N LEU A 322 -0.37 15.82 -5.18
CA LEU A 322 0.70 16.70 -5.65
C LEU A 322 1.83 15.91 -6.30
N GLY A 323 2.25 14.80 -5.68
CA GLY A 323 3.37 14.00 -6.16
C GLY A 323 3.15 13.38 -7.53
N SER A 324 1.90 13.05 -7.89
CA SER A 324 1.53 12.52 -9.20
C SER A 324 1.29 13.62 -10.26
N THR A 325 1.48 14.89 -9.91
CA THR A 325 1.30 15.99 -10.87
C THR A 325 2.53 16.12 -11.76
N PRO A 326 2.40 16.10 -13.10
CA PRO A 326 3.50 16.42 -14.00
C PRO A 326 4.13 17.77 -13.64
N GLY A 327 5.44 17.92 -13.79
CA GLY A 327 6.22 19.08 -13.35
C GLY A 327 6.62 19.02 -11.88
N VAL A 328 5.74 18.58 -11.00
CA VAL A 328 6.06 18.33 -9.56
C VAL A 328 6.92 17.08 -9.43
N PHE A 329 6.52 15.99 -10.09
CA PHE A 329 7.30 14.75 -10.13
C PHE A 329 8.68 14.98 -10.71
N GLU A 330 8.79 15.66 -11.86
CA GLU A 330 10.05 15.95 -12.52
C GLU A 330 10.97 16.83 -11.63
N THR A 331 10.40 17.79 -10.89
CA THR A 331 11.15 18.59 -9.93
C THR A 331 11.73 17.72 -8.82
N ILE A 332 10.93 16.81 -8.24
CA ILE A 332 11.38 15.88 -7.20
C ILE A 332 12.50 14.99 -7.76
N GLN A 333 12.27 14.37 -8.92
CA GLN A 333 13.23 13.47 -9.57
C GLN A 333 14.56 14.15 -9.88
N THR A 334 14.52 15.34 -10.45
CA THR A 334 15.72 16.14 -10.76
C THR A 334 16.47 16.50 -9.49
N THR A 335 15.76 16.93 -8.45
CA THR A 335 16.36 17.29 -7.17
C THR A 335 17.00 16.09 -6.46
N ILE A 336 16.35 14.90 -6.49
CA ILE A 336 16.96 13.68 -5.96
C ILE A 336 18.29 13.42 -6.67
N ARG A 337 18.32 13.52 -8.01
CA ARG A 337 19.55 13.29 -8.80
C ARG A 337 20.64 14.31 -8.47
N GLU A 338 20.29 15.58 -8.33
CA GLU A 338 21.22 16.66 -8.04
C GLU A 338 21.87 16.53 -6.65
N PHE A 339 21.08 16.10 -5.65
CA PHE A 339 21.51 16.07 -4.24
C PHE A 339 21.95 14.69 -3.75
N SER A 340 21.92 13.65 -4.58
CA SER A 340 22.45 12.32 -4.23
C SER A 340 23.72 11.98 -5.00
N ALA A 341 24.56 11.14 -4.37
CA ALA A 341 25.78 10.65 -5.01
C ALA A 341 25.45 9.80 -6.25
N SER A 342 26.30 9.84 -7.31
CA SER A 342 26.09 9.13 -8.57
C SER A 342 25.82 7.63 -8.36
N ARG A 343 26.54 6.98 -7.45
CA ARG A 343 26.35 5.56 -7.10
C ARG A 343 24.94 5.26 -6.52
N ILE A 344 24.20 6.27 -6.06
CA ILE A 344 22.84 6.12 -5.55
C ILE A 344 21.84 6.34 -6.68
N HIS A 345 21.86 7.52 -7.31
CA HIS A 345 20.83 7.90 -8.27
C HIS A 345 20.95 7.18 -9.63
N GLU A 346 22.10 6.62 -9.97
CA GLU A 346 22.27 5.79 -11.17
C GLU A 346 21.63 4.39 -11.03
N HIS A 347 21.47 3.91 -9.78
CA HIS A 347 20.88 2.61 -9.49
C HIS A 347 19.43 2.72 -9.00
N ALA A 348 19.07 3.80 -8.31
CA ALA A 348 17.71 4.02 -7.82
C ALA A 348 16.77 4.41 -8.96
N SER A 349 15.76 3.57 -9.21
CA SER A 349 14.68 3.90 -10.17
C SER A 349 13.66 4.81 -9.51
N VAL A 350 13.57 6.08 -9.94
CA VAL A 350 12.52 7.01 -9.47
C VAL A 350 11.29 6.87 -10.37
N ARG A 351 10.14 6.50 -9.79
CA ARG A 351 8.91 6.16 -10.53
C ARG A 351 7.72 6.97 -10.07
N LEU A 352 6.90 7.37 -11.03
CA LEU A 352 5.58 7.95 -10.77
C LEU A 352 4.60 6.84 -10.38
N LEU A 353 3.87 7.04 -9.29
CA LEU A 353 2.84 6.11 -8.84
C LEU A 353 1.45 6.71 -9.10
N ASP A 354 0.59 5.91 -9.70
CA ASP A 354 -0.79 6.31 -9.92
C ASP A 354 -1.63 6.21 -8.61
N HIS A 355 -2.83 6.71 -8.69
CA HIS A 355 -3.75 6.80 -7.57
C HIS A 355 -4.40 5.46 -7.18
N GLN A 356 -4.30 4.42 -7.99
CA GLN A 356 -4.88 3.10 -7.72
C GLN A 356 -3.97 2.24 -6.83
N ARG A 357 -2.70 2.61 -6.70
CA ARG A 357 -1.72 1.83 -5.95
C ARG A 357 -2.10 1.56 -4.50
N SER A 358 -2.77 2.50 -3.82
CA SER A 358 -3.26 2.26 -2.45
C SER A 358 -4.29 1.13 -2.41
N SER A 359 -5.26 1.10 -3.34
CA SER A 359 -6.26 0.02 -3.43
C SER A 359 -5.62 -1.33 -3.75
N VAL A 360 -4.64 -1.37 -4.67
CA VAL A 360 -3.83 -2.56 -4.97
C VAL A 360 -3.11 -3.06 -3.71
N GLY A 361 -2.48 -2.14 -2.98
CA GLY A 361 -1.77 -2.48 -1.73
C GLY A 361 -2.68 -3.00 -0.64
N LEU A 362 -3.88 -2.45 -0.52
CA LEU A 362 -4.90 -2.93 0.42
C LEU A 362 -5.42 -4.32 0.04
N ALA A 363 -5.70 -4.57 -1.23
CA ALA A 363 -6.10 -5.88 -1.71
C ALA A 363 -5.02 -6.94 -1.41
N ARG A 364 -3.76 -6.61 -1.65
CA ARG A 364 -2.62 -7.45 -1.32
C ARG A 364 -2.52 -7.74 0.18
N LEU A 365 -2.62 -6.69 1.01
CA LEU A 365 -2.58 -6.82 2.48
C LEU A 365 -3.67 -7.77 2.99
N VAL A 366 -4.90 -7.62 2.49
CA VAL A 366 -6.04 -8.47 2.86
C VAL A 366 -5.79 -9.90 2.41
N THR A 367 -5.40 -10.10 1.15
CA THR A 367 -5.14 -11.43 0.57
C THR A 367 -4.02 -12.15 1.32
N ASP A 368 -2.92 -11.47 1.62
CA ASP A 368 -1.79 -12.04 2.36
C ASP A 368 -2.15 -12.37 3.80
N THR A 369 -3.04 -11.58 4.41
CA THR A 369 -3.55 -11.86 5.76
C THR A 369 -4.55 -13.00 5.78
N ALA A 370 -5.51 -13.01 4.86
CA ALA A 370 -6.55 -14.05 4.75
C ALA A 370 -5.93 -15.43 4.49
N PHE A 371 -4.94 -15.48 3.61
CA PHE A 371 -4.24 -16.70 3.22
C PHE A 371 -2.83 -16.81 3.83
N SER A 372 -2.62 -16.22 5.01
CA SER A 372 -1.38 -16.44 5.77
C SER A 372 -1.26 -17.92 6.18
N PRO A 373 -0.04 -18.47 6.26
CA PRO A 373 0.16 -19.89 6.57
C PRO A 373 -0.61 -20.38 7.80
N THR A 374 -0.57 -19.62 8.89
CA THR A 374 -1.28 -19.94 10.13
C THR A 374 -2.80 -19.98 9.97
N ARG A 375 -3.38 -19.09 9.18
CA ARG A 375 -4.84 -19.07 8.96
C ARG A 375 -5.27 -20.20 8.04
N VAL A 376 -4.48 -20.48 7.01
CA VAL A 376 -4.76 -21.60 6.09
C VAL A 376 -4.66 -22.93 6.84
N ASP A 377 -3.63 -23.12 7.66
CA ASP A 377 -3.48 -24.33 8.46
C ASP A 377 -4.67 -24.50 9.42
N ALA A 378 -5.09 -23.43 10.12
CA ALA A 378 -6.26 -23.48 11.02
C ALA A 378 -7.56 -23.80 10.27
N MET A 379 -7.76 -23.24 9.09
CA MET A 379 -8.96 -23.51 8.25
C MET A 379 -9.02 -24.96 7.74
N LEU A 380 -7.87 -25.60 7.54
CA LEU A 380 -7.81 -26.99 7.07
C LEU A 380 -7.90 -28.02 8.21
N ASP A 381 -7.75 -27.58 9.46
CA ASP A 381 -7.88 -28.42 10.66
C ASP A 381 -9.32 -28.44 11.20
N GLU A 382 -10.23 -27.54 10.72
CA GLU A 382 -11.68 -27.51 11.00
C GLU A 382 -12.46 -28.48 10.12
#